data_1961a381dbb42dd41c39600dbdd6bedf
#
_entry.id   1961a381dbb42dd41c39600dbdd6bedf
#
_cell.length_a   1.000
_cell.length_b   1.000
_cell.length_c   1.000
_cell.angle_alpha   90.00
_cell.angle_beta   90.00
_cell.angle_gamma   90.00
#
_symmetry.space_group_name_H-M   'P 1'
#
loop_
_entity.id
_entity.type
_entity.pdbx_description
1 polymer ?
#
loop_
_entity_poly.entity_id
_entity_poly.type
_entity_poly.pdbx_seq_one_letter_code
_entity_poly.pdbx_strand_id
1 'polypeptide(L)'
;MVDITTELSGIKLTNPVIPASGTFGYGKEYWDLYDLDILGSISFKGTTVEERYGNELPRIAECPSGMINSVGLQNPGMHEVIEKELPELREHFHKPLVANISGFSIPEYVQLAEAMSEVPEVGILEVNVSLSLIHISEPT
;
A
#
# COMPACT_ATOMS: atom_id res chain seq x y z
N MET A 1 -14.31 -26.78 12.02
CA MET A 1 -13.45 -25.61 11.78
C MET A 1 -14.28 -24.64 10.97
N VAL A 2 -14.33 -23.37 11.32
CA VAL A 2 -15.08 -22.37 10.56
C VAL A 2 -14.24 -22.02 9.32
N ASP A 3 -14.87 -22.06 8.14
CA ASP A 3 -14.24 -21.57 6.90
C ASP A 3 -14.31 -20.04 6.89
N ILE A 4 -13.14 -19.39 6.77
CA ILE A 4 -12.98 -17.94 6.72
C ILE A 4 -12.40 -17.48 5.39
N THR A 5 -12.35 -18.37 4.39
CA THR A 5 -11.94 -17.99 3.04
C THR A 5 -12.90 -16.96 2.47
N THR A 6 -12.35 -16.06 1.67
CA THR A 6 -13.13 -15.00 1.02
C THR A 6 -12.60 -14.73 -0.38
N GLU A 7 -13.29 -13.88 -1.12
CA GLU A 7 -12.88 -13.45 -2.44
C GLU A 7 -12.92 -11.92 -2.53
N LEU A 8 -11.88 -11.33 -3.11
CA LEU A 8 -11.79 -9.91 -3.39
C LEU A 8 -11.33 -9.72 -4.84
N SER A 9 -12.13 -9.01 -5.64
CA SER A 9 -11.82 -8.75 -7.07
C SER A 9 -11.46 -10.00 -7.88
N GLY A 10 -12.11 -11.14 -7.62
CA GLY A 10 -11.82 -12.41 -8.28
C GLY A 10 -10.63 -13.19 -7.72
N ILE A 11 -9.91 -12.63 -6.76
CA ILE A 11 -8.78 -13.28 -6.08
C ILE A 11 -9.27 -13.96 -4.80
N LYS A 12 -9.02 -15.26 -4.67
CA LYS A 12 -9.32 -16.01 -3.45
C LYS A 12 -8.28 -15.74 -2.37
N LEU A 13 -8.76 -15.39 -1.19
CA LEU A 13 -7.97 -15.14 0.01
C LEU A 13 -8.26 -16.22 1.07
N THR A 14 -7.25 -16.63 1.79
CA THR A 14 -7.39 -17.63 2.87
C THR A 14 -8.18 -17.11 4.06
N ASN A 15 -8.26 -15.81 4.23
CA ASN A 15 -9.05 -15.10 5.22
C ASN A 15 -9.23 -13.63 4.80
N PRO A 16 -10.15 -12.86 5.40
CA PRO A 16 -10.43 -11.48 5.01
C PRO A 16 -9.48 -10.43 5.64
N VAL A 17 -8.45 -10.83 6.36
CA VAL A 17 -7.58 -9.89 7.08
C VAL A 17 -6.54 -9.31 6.12
N ILE A 18 -6.63 -8.02 5.86
CA ILE A 18 -5.70 -7.25 5.04
C ILE A 18 -5.31 -6.01 5.85
N PRO A 19 -4.04 -5.86 6.26
CA PRO A 19 -3.61 -4.66 6.98
C PRO A 19 -3.63 -3.44 6.06
N ALA A 20 -3.93 -2.28 6.66
CA ALA A 20 -4.00 -1.02 5.93
C ALA A 20 -2.61 -0.52 5.53
N SER A 21 -2.47 -0.10 4.27
CA SER A 21 -1.21 0.32 3.66
C SER A 21 -0.47 1.44 4.44
N GLY A 22 -1.22 2.37 5.04
CA GLY A 22 -0.65 3.50 5.77
C GLY A 22 0.03 3.14 7.09
N THR A 23 -0.34 2.01 7.69
CA THR A 23 0.19 1.55 8.98
C THR A 23 1.11 0.34 8.86
N PHE A 24 0.98 -0.43 7.80
CA PHE A 24 1.74 -1.66 7.62
C PHE A 24 3.01 -1.47 6.76
N GLY A 25 3.04 -0.44 5.92
CA GLY A 25 4.17 -0.17 5.04
C GLY A 25 4.43 -1.32 4.06
N TYR A 26 5.63 -1.88 4.12
CA TYR A 26 6.04 -3.08 3.39
C TYR A 26 6.22 -4.29 4.30
N GLY A 27 5.77 -4.21 5.55
CA GLY A 27 5.80 -5.31 6.51
C GLY A 27 7.12 -5.49 7.28
N LYS A 28 8.13 -4.66 7.04
CA LYS A 28 9.48 -4.80 7.61
C LYS A 28 9.51 -4.84 9.15
N GLU A 29 8.63 -4.06 9.78
CA GLU A 29 8.52 -4.00 11.23
C GLU A 29 7.80 -5.22 11.84
N TYR A 30 7.18 -6.07 10.99
CA TYR A 30 6.28 -7.14 11.46
C TYR A 30 6.80 -8.55 11.18
N TRP A 31 7.58 -8.78 10.12
CA TRP A 31 8.00 -10.16 9.79
C TRP A 31 8.92 -10.81 10.82
N ASP A 32 9.61 -10.03 11.65
CA ASP A 32 10.37 -10.55 12.79
C ASP A 32 9.49 -10.88 14.01
N LEU A 33 8.23 -10.41 14.02
CA LEU A 33 7.30 -10.60 15.14
C LEU A 33 6.38 -11.80 14.95
N TYR A 34 5.96 -12.08 13.70
CA TYR A 34 5.08 -13.19 13.37
C TYR A 34 5.15 -13.53 11.87
N ASP A 35 4.72 -14.76 11.54
CA ASP A 35 4.60 -15.22 10.17
C ASP A 35 3.52 -14.40 9.42
N LEU A 36 3.94 -13.61 8.43
CA LEU A 36 3.02 -12.78 7.65
C LEU A 36 2.00 -13.60 6.85
N ASP A 37 2.28 -14.86 6.54
CA ASP A 37 1.36 -15.75 5.82
C ASP A 37 0.09 -16.11 6.61
N ILE A 38 -0.04 -15.69 7.87
CA ILE A 38 -1.34 -15.73 8.58
C ILE A 38 -2.36 -14.75 8.00
N LEU A 39 -1.93 -13.68 7.32
CA LEU A 39 -2.81 -12.69 6.70
C LEU A 39 -3.44 -13.23 5.41
N GLY A 40 -4.57 -12.68 5.01
CA GLY A 40 -5.23 -13.01 3.73
C GLY A 40 -4.52 -12.38 2.54
N SER A 41 -4.09 -11.14 2.70
CA SER A 41 -3.28 -10.36 1.77
C SER A 41 -2.61 -9.23 2.52
N ILE A 42 -1.74 -8.48 1.84
CA ILE A 42 -1.13 -7.25 2.35
C ILE A 42 -1.38 -6.13 1.33
N SER A 43 -2.01 -5.02 1.78
CA SER A 43 -2.02 -3.78 1.03
C SER A 43 -0.77 -2.99 1.44
N PHE A 44 0.23 -2.94 0.55
CA PHE A 44 1.46 -2.24 0.86
C PHE A 44 1.34 -0.72 0.71
N LYS A 45 2.35 0.00 1.17
CA LYS A 45 2.40 1.46 1.21
C LYS A 45 2.04 2.08 -0.13
N GLY A 46 1.18 3.12 -0.08
CA GLY A 46 0.80 3.90 -1.26
C GLY A 46 2.02 4.41 -2.00
N THR A 47 2.13 4.02 -3.26
CA THR A 47 3.30 4.23 -4.11
C THR A 47 3.01 5.30 -5.16
N THR A 48 3.94 6.22 -5.35
CA THR A 48 3.94 7.23 -6.43
C THR A 48 4.97 6.88 -7.50
N VAL A 49 4.89 7.50 -8.67
CA VAL A 49 5.89 7.29 -9.73
C VAL A 49 7.28 7.61 -9.22
N GLU A 50 7.46 8.83 -8.70
CA GLU A 50 8.70 9.29 -8.11
C GLU A 50 8.69 9.14 -6.58
N GLU A 51 9.88 9.12 -5.97
CA GLU A 51 10.06 9.15 -4.53
C GLU A 51 9.41 10.38 -3.89
N ARG A 52 8.84 10.21 -2.70
CA ARG A 52 8.30 11.31 -1.90
C ARG A 52 8.79 11.23 -0.47
N TYR A 53 9.42 12.29 -0.02
CA TYR A 53 9.81 12.47 1.39
C TYR A 53 8.62 12.77 2.31
N GLY A 54 7.48 13.17 1.74
CA GLY A 54 6.31 13.63 2.49
C GLY A 54 6.45 15.07 2.97
N ASN A 55 5.65 15.44 3.96
CA ASN A 55 5.66 16.80 4.52
C ASN A 55 6.84 17.02 5.48
N GLU A 56 7.14 18.28 5.77
CA GLU A 56 8.12 18.67 6.79
C GLU A 56 7.69 18.24 8.20
N LEU A 57 8.66 18.11 9.10
CA LEU A 57 8.40 17.81 10.51
C LEU A 57 7.93 19.07 11.26
N PRO A 58 7.07 18.93 12.28
CA PRO A 58 6.50 17.70 12.83
C PRO A 58 5.33 17.17 12.00
N ARG A 59 5.22 15.84 11.89
CA ARG A 59 4.19 15.15 11.08
C ARG A 59 3.14 14.42 11.89
N ILE A 60 3.33 14.36 13.20
CA ILE A 60 2.51 13.61 14.14
C ILE A 60 2.24 14.49 15.34
N ALA A 61 0.99 14.49 15.81
CA ALA A 61 0.58 15.16 17.03
C ALA A 61 -0.42 14.28 17.80
N GLU A 62 -0.22 14.18 19.12
CA GLU A 62 -1.19 13.50 19.98
C GLU A 62 -2.43 14.38 20.20
N CYS A 63 -3.57 13.74 20.39
CA CYS A 63 -4.81 14.37 20.80
C CYS A 63 -5.53 13.48 21.84
N PRO A 64 -6.55 13.97 22.57
CA PRO A 64 -7.16 13.24 23.68
C PRO A 64 -7.70 11.84 23.33
N SER A 65 -8.04 11.58 22.07
CA SER A 65 -8.64 10.32 21.62
C SER A 65 -7.82 9.60 20.54
N GLY A 66 -6.55 9.98 20.32
CA GLY A 66 -5.73 9.33 19.31
C GLY A 66 -4.57 10.19 18.83
N MET A 67 -4.22 10.04 17.57
CA MET A 67 -3.09 10.70 16.93
C MET A 67 -3.52 11.33 15.61
N ILE A 68 -3.11 12.55 15.37
CA ILE A 68 -3.27 13.25 14.10
C ILE A 68 -1.95 13.13 13.34
N ASN A 69 -2.00 12.87 12.05
CA ASN A 69 -0.80 12.84 11.21
C ASN A 69 -0.97 13.64 9.92
N SER A 70 0.17 14.08 9.40
CA SER A 70 0.32 14.73 8.11
C SER A 70 1.56 14.20 7.39
N VAL A 71 1.70 12.89 7.27
CA VAL A 71 2.90 12.25 6.69
C VAL A 71 3.13 12.67 5.24
N GLY A 72 2.07 12.86 4.44
CA GLY A 72 2.20 13.38 3.08
C GLY A 72 2.64 12.33 2.06
N LEU A 73 2.16 11.10 2.22
CA LEU A 73 2.40 9.99 1.27
C LEU A 73 3.90 9.69 1.07
N GLN A 74 4.67 9.67 2.15
CA GLN A 74 6.08 9.27 2.09
C GLN A 74 6.21 7.85 1.55
N ASN A 75 6.97 7.69 0.46
CA ASN A 75 7.26 6.40 -0.15
C ASN A 75 8.50 6.51 -1.05
N PRO A 76 9.21 5.41 -1.34
CA PRO A 76 10.46 5.44 -2.10
C PRO A 76 10.29 5.56 -3.63
N GLY A 77 9.05 5.62 -4.12
CA GLY A 77 8.77 5.63 -5.55
C GLY A 77 8.65 4.24 -6.17
N MET A 78 7.98 4.19 -7.32
CA MET A 78 7.61 2.95 -8.02
C MET A 78 8.82 2.04 -8.30
N HIS A 79 9.92 2.60 -8.74
CA HIS A 79 11.11 1.85 -9.14
C HIS A 79 11.71 1.07 -7.96
N GLU A 80 11.97 1.76 -6.85
CA GLU A 80 12.50 1.16 -5.63
C GLU A 80 11.54 0.13 -5.04
N VAL A 81 10.22 0.40 -5.12
CA VAL A 81 9.19 -0.56 -4.66
C VAL A 81 9.30 -1.87 -5.44
N ILE A 82 9.34 -1.80 -6.76
CA ILE A 82 9.37 -3.01 -7.61
C ILE A 82 10.70 -3.75 -7.49
N GLU A 83 11.82 -3.03 -7.44
CA GLU A 83 13.15 -3.64 -7.49
C GLU A 83 13.67 -4.14 -6.13
N LYS A 84 13.15 -3.58 -5.03
CA LYS A 84 13.66 -3.89 -3.70
C LYS A 84 12.59 -4.24 -2.69
N GLU A 85 11.60 -3.35 -2.47
CA GLU A 85 10.62 -3.55 -1.39
C GLU A 85 9.77 -4.81 -1.58
N LEU A 86 9.28 -5.06 -2.81
CA LEU A 86 8.47 -6.24 -3.11
C LEU A 86 9.29 -7.54 -3.10
N PRO A 87 10.48 -7.62 -3.68
CA PRO A 87 11.36 -8.79 -3.53
C PRO A 87 11.67 -9.13 -2.07
N GLU A 88 12.02 -8.14 -1.23
CA GLU A 88 12.25 -8.36 0.21
C GLU A 88 10.97 -8.86 0.91
N LEU A 89 9.81 -8.23 0.66
CA LEU A 89 8.54 -8.68 1.21
C LEU A 89 8.22 -10.12 0.79
N ARG A 90 8.55 -10.50 -0.44
CA ARG A 90 8.30 -11.84 -0.98
C ARG A 90 9.05 -12.95 -0.26
N GLU A 91 10.15 -12.65 0.39
CA GLU A 91 10.85 -13.63 1.24
C GLU A 91 10.04 -14.02 2.49
N HIS A 92 9.06 -13.20 2.89
CA HIS A 92 8.28 -13.34 4.12
C HIS A 92 6.77 -13.51 3.90
N PHE A 93 6.27 -13.25 2.69
CA PHE A 93 4.85 -13.32 2.37
C PHE A 93 4.61 -13.91 0.97
N HIS A 94 3.81 -14.98 0.88
CA HIS A 94 3.70 -15.82 -0.32
C HIS A 94 2.31 -15.80 -0.98
N LYS A 95 1.45 -14.85 -0.60
CA LYS A 95 0.10 -14.72 -1.15
C LYS A 95 -0.01 -13.48 -2.05
N PRO A 96 -1.12 -13.33 -2.82
CA PRO A 96 -1.32 -12.15 -3.64
C PRO A 96 -1.29 -10.85 -2.83
N LEU A 97 -0.64 -9.84 -3.37
CA LEU A 97 -0.52 -8.50 -2.79
C LEU A 97 -1.57 -7.55 -3.37
N VAL A 98 -1.93 -6.55 -2.59
CA VAL A 98 -2.72 -5.38 -3.02
C VAL A 98 -1.75 -4.20 -3.19
N ALA A 99 -1.58 -3.74 -4.42
CA ALA A 99 -0.77 -2.57 -4.73
C ALA A 99 -1.58 -1.29 -4.54
N ASN A 100 -1.26 -0.52 -3.51
CA ASN A 100 -1.84 0.81 -3.31
C ASN A 100 -1.07 1.81 -4.19
N ILE A 101 -1.74 2.34 -5.22
CA ILE A 101 -1.16 3.28 -6.18
C ILE A 101 -1.74 4.68 -6.02
N SER A 102 -0.88 5.69 -6.04
CA SER A 102 -1.25 7.09 -5.82
C SER A 102 -0.57 7.98 -6.86
N GLY A 103 -1.35 8.58 -7.75
CA GLY A 103 -0.87 9.55 -8.74
C GLY A 103 -1.40 10.96 -8.45
N PHE A 104 -0.78 11.95 -9.05
CA PHE A 104 -1.20 13.35 -9.04
C PHE A 104 -1.78 13.78 -10.40
N SER A 105 -1.78 12.87 -11.36
CA SER A 105 -2.34 13.05 -12.69
C SER A 105 -2.80 11.72 -13.27
N ILE A 106 -3.70 11.76 -14.25
CA ILE A 106 -4.17 10.55 -14.95
C ILE A 106 -3.00 9.77 -15.56
N PRO A 107 -2.01 10.39 -16.25
CA PRO A 107 -0.85 9.68 -16.78
C PRO A 107 -0.05 8.92 -15.70
N GLU A 108 0.14 9.50 -14.50
CA GLU A 108 0.83 8.81 -13.40
C GLU A 108 0.07 7.59 -12.90
N TYR A 109 -1.27 7.65 -12.79
CA TYR A 109 -2.06 6.47 -12.44
C TYR A 109 -1.96 5.38 -13.50
N VAL A 110 -1.96 5.74 -14.79
CA VAL A 110 -1.79 4.78 -15.88
C VAL A 110 -0.41 4.12 -15.78
N GLN A 111 0.65 4.91 -15.63
CA GLN A 111 2.01 4.40 -15.50
C GLN A 111 2.16 3.45 -14.30
N LEU A 112 1.63 3.82 -13.14
CA LEU A 112 1.64 3.00 -11.94
C LEU A 112 0.86 1.69 -12.13
N ALA A 113 -0.33 1.78 -12.75
CA ALA A 113 -1.17 0.62 -12.99
C ALA A 113 -0.50 -0.36 -13.96
N GLU A 114 0.09 0.14 -15.04
CA GLU A 114 0.84 -0.68 -16.00
C GLU A 114 2.01 -1.37 -15.31
N ALA A 115 2.87 -0.61 -14.62
CA ALA A 115 4.05 -1.15 -13.96
C ALA A 115 3.70 -2.19 -12.87
N MET A 116 2.72 -1.91 -12.03
CA MET A 116 2.31 -2.85 -10.97
C MET A 116 1.59 -4.08 -11.50
N SER A 117 0.93 -3.99 -12.66
CA SER A 117 0.29 -5.14 -13.30
C SER A 117 1.29 -6.14 -13.89
N GLU A 118 2.52 -5.72 -14.15
CA GLU A 118 3.61 -6.59 -14.62
C GLU A 118 4.31 -7.34 -13.45
N VAL A 119 4.03 -6.96 -12.19
CA VAL A 119 4.60 -7.60 -11.01
C VAL A 119 3.79 -8.86 -10.67
N PRO A 120 4.38 -10.07 -10.75
CA PRO A 120 3.65 -11.33 -10.61
C PRO A 120 2.94 -11.51 -9.26
N GLU A 121 3.46 -10.89 -8.21
CA GLU A 121 2.94 -10.97 -6.84
C GLU A 121 1.72 -10.09 -6.62
N VAL A 122 1.53 -9.07 -7.46
CA VAL A 122 0.40 -8.14 -7.36
C VAL A 122 -0.84 -8.77 -7.97
N GLY A 123 -1.83 -9.08 -7.14
CA GLY A 123 -3.11 -9.61 -7.58
C GLY A 123 -4.21 -8.55 -7.73
N ILE A 124 -4.09 -7.44 -7.01
CA ILE A 124 -5.12 -6.39 -6.92
C ILE A 124 -4.46 -5.01 -6.94
N LEU A 125 -5.04 -4.08 -7.68
CA LEU A 125 -4.70 -2.66 -7.61
C LEU A 125 -5.72 -1.91 -6.76
N GLU A 126 -5.24 -1.21 -5.73
CA GLU A 126 -6.00 -0.26 -4.92
C GLU A 126 -5.68 1.17 -5.39
N VAL A 127 -6.61 1.79 -6.11
CA VAL A 127 -6.42 3.14 -6.64
C VAL A 127 -6.74 4.17 -5.57
N ASN A 128 -5.72 4.77 -4.99
CA ASN A 128 -5.84 5.77 -3.95
C ASN A 128 -6.07 7.17 -4.53
N VAL A 129 -7.32 7.58 -4.56
CA VAL A 129 -7.73 8.91 -5.04
C VAL A 129 -7.88 9.93 -3.90
N SER A 130 -7.72 9.53 -2.65
CA SER A 130 -7.98 10.40 -1.49
C SER A 130 -6.89 11.43 -1.24
N LEU A 131 -5.63 11.10 -1.50
CA LEU A 131 -4.49 11.98 -1.25
C LEU A 131 -4.19 12.92 -2.42
N SER A 132 -4.69 12.63 -3.61
CA SER A 132 -4.57 13.51 -4.76
C SER A 132 -5.53 14.71 -4.71
N LEU A 133 -6.60 14.62 -3.91
CA LEU A 133 -7.66 15.63 -3.84
C LEU A 133 -7.21 16.98 -3.29
N ILE A 134 -6.09 17.07 -2.57
CA ILE A 134 -5.57 18.34 -2.04
C ILE A 134 -4.97 19.22 -3.14
N HIS A 135 -4.62 18.62 -4.29
CA HIS A 135 -3.95 19.35 -5.38
C HIS A 135 -4.63 19.26 -6.75
N ILE A 136 -5.65 18.40 -6.93
CA ILE A 136 -6.27 18.13 -8.24
C ILE A 136 -7.76 18.47 -8.26
N SER A 137 -8.45 18.50 -7.13
CA SER A 137 -9.87 18.82 -7.06
C SER A 137 -10.09 20.12 -6.33
N GLU A 138 -10.03 21.23 -7.04
CA GLU A 138 -10.92 22.31 -6.70
C GLU A 138 -12.35 21.83 -7.03
N PRO A 139 -13.27 21.86 -6.06
CA PRO A 139 -14.68 21.59 -6.39
C PRO A 139 -15.14 22.68 -7.36
N THR A 140 -15.38 22.31 -8.57
CA THR A 140 -16.12 23.16 -9.53
C THR A 140 -17.58 23.25 -9.12
#